data_53303595b6b8909801463a6731356165
#
_entry.id   53303595b6b8909801463a6731356165
#
_cell.length_a   1.000
_cell.length_b   1.000
_cell.length_c   1.000
_cell.angle_alpha   90.00
_cell.angle_beta   90.00
_cell.angle_gamma   90.00
#
_symmetry.space_group_name_H-M   'P 1'
#
loop_
_entity.id
_entity.type
_entity.pdbx_description
1 polymer ?
#
loop_
_entity_poly.entity_id
_entity_poly.type
_entity_poly.pdbx_seq_one_letter_code
_entity_poly.pdbx_strand_id
1 'polypeptide(L)'
;LGMFVSGPDRQVSWATQIWMILARVFDKETNCKLIHHVMEVNPRIRMVTPYMYHHYIDALIRCDEKELALEEMKRYWGEMIHDGADTFWELYNPYNREESPYGSSMVNSYCHAWSCTPTYFLRKFYMNADKE
;
A
#
# COMPACT_ATOMS: atom_id res chain seq x y z
N LEU A 1 10.16 -6.86 17.96
CA LEU A 1 10.27 -5.50 17.46
C LEU A 1 9.02 -4.73 17.84
N GLY A 2 9.17 -3.49 18.36
CA GLY A 2 8.04 -2.61 18.64
C GLY A 2 7.57 -1.90 17.37
N MET A 3 6.31 -1.42 17.39
CA MET A 3 5.80 -0.56 16.32
C MET A 3 5.84 0.92 16.71
N PHE A 4 5.97 1.78 15.71
CA PHE A 4 5.82 3.21 15.90
C PHE A 4 4.38 3.56 16.27
N VAL A 5 4.24 4.55 17.12
CA VAL A 5 2.96 5.11 17.52
C VAL A 5 2.83 6.56 17.06
N SER A 6 1.62 7.01 16.77
CA SER A 6 1.36 8.38 16.34
C SER A 6 0.22 9.00 17.14
N GLY A 7 0.29 10.32 17.27
CA GLY A 7 -0.71 11.12 17.98
C GLY A 7 -0.74 10.93 19.50
N PRO A 8 -1.55 11.75 20.20
CA PRO A 8 -1.66 11.71 21.67
C PRO A 8 -2.23 10.38 22.16
N ASP A 9 -3.09 9.74 21.36
CA ASP A 9 -3.73 8.45 21.70
C ASP A 9 -2.82 7.24 21.39
N ARG A 10 -1.56 7.48 21.03
CA ARG A 10 -0.56 6.44 20.74
C ARG A 10 -1.08 5.36 19.78
N GLN A 11 -1.81 5.79 18.75
CA GLN A 11 -2.37 4.85 17.77
C GLN A 11 -1.29 4.18 16.92
N VAL A 12 -1.51 2.93 16.59
CA VAL A 12 -0.69 2.14 15.68
C VAL A 12 -1.44 1.97 14.36
N SER A 13 -0.82 2.40 13.26
CA SER A 13 -1.41 2.29 11.92
C SER A 13 -0.39 1.73 10.92
N TRP A 14 -0.90 1.14 9.85
CA TRP A 14 -0.10 0.73 8.70
C TRP A 14 0.69 1.91 8.14
N ALA A 15 0.03 3.05 7.93
CA ALA A 15 0.64 4.24 7.34
C ALA A 15 1.87 4.72 8.13
N THR A 16 1.78 4.77 9.46
CA THR A 16 2.93 5.19 10.29
C THR A 16 4.14 4.30 10.06
N GLN A 17 3.96 2.97 10.05
CA GLN A 17 5.06 2.03 9.87
C GLN A 17 5.69 2.18 8.47
N ILE A 18 4.85 2.25 7.43
CA ILE A 18 5.29 2.44 6.04
C ILE A 18 6.12 3.72 5.91
N TRP A 19 5.64 4.83 6.45
CA TRP A 19 6.36 6.10 6.38
C TRP A 19 7.71 6.06 7.10
N MET A 20 7.81 5.37 8.24
CA MET A 20 9.08 5.23 8.96
C MET A 20 10.08 4.37 8.18
N ILE A 21 9.62 3.32 7.49
CA ILE A 21 10.45 2.53 6.59
C ILE A 21 10.97 3.38 5.43
N LEU A 22 10.09 4.13 4.77
CA LEU A 22 10.45 4.99 3.63
C LEU A 22 11.38 6.13 4.04
N ALA A 23 11.19 6.68 5.25
CA ALA A 23 12.09 7.68 5.85
C ALA A 23 13.45 7.10 6.27
N ARG A 24 13.63 5.77 6.20
CA ARG A 24 14.87 5.07 6.60
C ARG A 24 15.30 5.38 8.03
N VAL A 25 14.34 5.37 8.96
CA VAL A 25 14.59 5.63 10.39
C VAL A 25 15.52 4.59 10.97
N PHE A 26 15.45 3.36 10.50
CA PHE A 26 16.36 2.26 10.83
C PHE A 26 17.20 1.86 9.61
N ASP A 27 18.18 0.97 9.85
CA ASP A 27 18.85 0.26 8.77
C ASP A 27 17.89 -0.63 7.96
N LYS A 28 18.36 -1.10 6.81
CA LYS A 28 17.53 -1.89 5.89
C LYS A 28 16.99 -3.16 6.53
N GLU A 29 17.84 -3.89 7.27
CA GLU A 29 17.44 -5.16 7.91
C GLU A 29 16.32 -4.95 8.93
N THR A 30 16.43 -3.91 9.75
CA THR A 30 15.41 -3.56 10.75
C THR A 30 14.12 -3.08 10.11
N ASN A 31 14.20 -2.30 9.03
CA ASN A 31 13.03 -1.88 8.26
C ASN A 31 12.30 -3.08 7.62
N CYS A 32 13.04 -4.06 7.11
CA CYS A 32 12.44 -5.28 6.57
C CYS A 32 11.76 -6.12 7.66
N LYS A 33 12.37 -6.26 8.82
CA LYS A 33 11.71 -6.90 9.97
C LYS A 33 10.45 -6.14 10.40
N LEU A 34 10.46 -4.81 10.32
CA LEU A 34 9.29 -4.00 10.66
C LEU A 34 8.14 -4.24 9.68
N ILE A 35 8.39 -4.28 8.36
CA ILE A 35 7.31 -4.50 7.40
C ILE A 35 6.65 -5.88 7.58
N HIS A 36 7.43 -6.92 7.78
CA HIS A 36 6.90 -8.27 8.07
C HIS A 36 6.11 -8.29 9.39
N HIS A 37 6.61 -7.63 10.41
CA HIS A 37 5.90 -7.53 11.68
C HIS A 37 4.57 -6.79 11.57
N VAL A 38 4.50 -5.74 10.77
CA VAL A 38 3.25 -5.03 10.47
C VAL A 38 2.25 -5.93 9.77
N MET A 39 2.69 -6.73 8.82
CA MET A 39 1.85 -7.70 8.11
C MET A 39 1.30 -8.78 9.05
N GLU A 40 2.14 -9.29 9.95
CA GLU A 40 1.77 -10.30 10.94
C GLU A 40 0.74 -9.76 11.95
N VAL A 41 1.02 -8.62 12.56
CA VAL A 41 0.17 -7.99 13.58
C VAL A 41 -1.10 -7.42 12.97
N ASN A 42 -1.02 -6.93 11.72
CA ASN A 42 -2.13 -6.34 10.97
C ASN A 42 -2.90 -5.27 11.79
N PRO A 43 -2.29 -4.12 12.09
CA PRO A 43 -2.92 -3.09 12.92
C PRO A 43 -4.32 -2.71 12.46
N ARG A 44 -5.21 -2.41 13.41
CA ARG A 44 -6.61 -2.08 13.13
C ARG A 44 -6.79 -0.89 12.18
N ILE A 45 -5.89 0.11 12.27
CA ILE A 45 -5.92 1.28 11.36
C ILE A 45 -5.20 0.88 10.08
N ARG A 46 -6.01 0.50 9.08
CA ARG A 46 -5.57 -0.05 7.81
C ARG A 46 -5.40 1.01 6.73
N MET A 47 -4.83 0.59 5.62
CA MET A 47 -4.81 1.36 4.39
C MET A 47 -6.15 1.19 3.66
N VAL A 48 -6.71 2.31 3.16
CA VAL A 48 -7.98 2.31 2.42
C VAL A 48 -7.88 3.01 1.07
N THR A 49 -6.69 3.51 0.73
CA THR A 49 -6.50 4.21 -0.54
C THR A 49 -5.38 3.59 -1.36
N PRO A 50 -5.51 3.54 -2.69
CA PRO A 50 -4.43 3.14 -3.58
C PRO A 50 -3.16 3.97 -3.39
N TYR A 51 -3.31 5.24 -2.97
CA TYR A 51 -2.20 6.09 -2.59
C TYR A 51 -1.33 5.47 -1.48
N MET A 52 -1.93 4.98 -0.39
CA MET A 52 -1.17 4.32 0.67
C MET A 52 -0.63 2.95 0.25
N TYR A 53 -1.35 2.22 -0.57
CA TYR A 53 -0.84 0.99 -1.17
C TYR A 53 0.38 1.24 -2.06
N HIS A 54 0.44 2.36 -2.81
CA HIS A 54 1.66 2.75 -3.53
C HIS A 54 2.88 2.79 -2.62
N HIS A 55 2.77 3.45 -1.48
CA HIS A 55 3.86 3.57 -0.52
C HIS A 55 4.20 2.23 0.16
N TYR A 56 3.21 1.39 0.37
CA TYR A 56 3.42 0.02 0.86
C TYR A 56 4.23 -0.81 -0.14
N ILE A 57 3.87 -0.77 -1.42
CA ILE A 57 4.63 -1.44 -2.48
C ILE A 57 6.07 -0.90 -2.57
N ASP A 58 6.28 0.42 -2.48
CA ASP A 58 7.63 1.00 -2.44
C ASP A 58 8.43 0.50 -1.22
N ALA A 59 7.80 0.41 -0.06
CA ALA A 59 8.45 -0.11 1.15
C ALA A 59 8.87 -1.59 0.98
N LEU A 60 8.03 -2.44 0.41
CA LEU A 60 8.36 -3.84 0.10
C LEU A 60 9.55 -3.93 -0.87
N ILE A 61 9.53 -3.16 -1.96
CA ILE A 61 10.61 -3.15 -2.95
C ILE A 61 11.94 -2.69 -2.31
N ARG A 62 11.91 -1.71 -1.41
CA ARG A 62 13.10 -1.27 -0.68
C ARG A 62 13.64 -2.29 0.30
N CYS A 63 12.79 -3.22 0.72
CA CYS A 63 13.17 -4.38 1.53
C CYS A 63 13.58 -5.61 0.68
N ASP A 64 13.75 -5.46 -0.65
CA ASP A 64 14.03 -6.52 -1.61
C ASP A 64 12.90 -7.58 -1.74
N GLU A 65 11.70 -7.28 -1.26
CA GLU A 65 10.50 -8.13 -1.32
C GLU A 65 9.73 -7.93 -2.64
N LYS A 66 10.43 -8.06 -3.78
CA LYS A 66 9.84 -7.76 -5.10
C LYS A 66 8.70 -8.72 -5.47
N GLU A 67 8.84 -9.99 -5.17
CA GLU A 67 7.83 -11.01 -5.42
C GLU A 67 6.57 -10.71 -4.62
N LEU A 68 6.71 -10.43 -3.33
CA LEU A 68 5.61 -10.05 -2.45
C LEU A 68 4.95 -8.75 -2.90
N ALA A 69 5.74 -7.75 -3.32
CA ALA A 69 5.22 -6.50 -3.87
C ALA A 69 4.35 -6.74 -5.12
N LEU A 70 4.77 -7.66 -6.00
CA LEU A 70 3.99 -8.03 -7.18
C LEU A 70 2.69 -8.75 -6.80
N GLU A 71 2.74 -9.66 -5.84
CA GLU A 71 1.56 -10.37 -5.32
C GLU A 71 0.56 -9.39 -4.71
N GLU A 72 1.02 -8.45 -3.89
CA GLU A 72 0.18 -7.42 -3.28
C GLU A 72 -0.45 -6.47 -4.32
N MET A 73 0.30 -6.09 -5.37
CA MET A 73 -0.28 -5.33 -6.48
C MET A 73 -1.37 -6.12 -7.21
N LYS A 74 -1.12 -7.39 -7.52
CA LYS A 74 -2.11 -8.28 -8.16
C LYS A 74 -3.35 -8.44 -7.28
N ARG A 75 -3.16 -8.63 -5.98
CA ARG A 75 -4.26 -8.78 -5.03
C ARG A 75 -5.12 -7.52 -4.98
N TYR A 76 -4.54 -6.36 -4.67
CA TYR A 76 -5.30 -5.14 -4.42
C TYR A 76 -5.96 -4.58 -5.68
N TRP A 77 -5.17 -4.33 -6.73
CA TRP A 77 -5.73 -3.81 -7.99
C TRP A 77 -6.46 -4.87 -8.80
N GLY A 78 -6.09 -6.13 -8.67
CA GLY A 78 -6.84 -7.24 -9.30
C GLY A 78 -8.25 -7.39 -8.71
N GLU A 79 -8.41 -7.26 -7.40
CA GLU A 79 -9.73 -7.23 -6.78
C GLU A 79 -10.54 -6.00 -7.19
N MET A 80 -9.92 -4.81 -7.29
CA MET A 80 -10.57 -3.60 -7.81
C MET A 80 -11.12 -3.82 -9.23
N ILE A 81 -10.35 -4.47 -10.12
CA ILE A 81 -10.79 -4.84 -11.48
C ILE A 81 -11.92 -5.86 -11.44
N HIS A 82 -11.80 -6.87 -10.57
CA HIS A 82 -12.86 -7.88 -10.40
C HIS A 82 -14.18 -7.26 -9.94
N ASP A 83 -14.10 -6.21 -9.15
CA ASP A 83 -15.26 -5.43 -8.68
C ASP A 83 -15.80 -4.43 -9.72
N GLY A 84 -15.28 -4.47 -10.94
CA GLY A 84 -15.80 -3.74 -12.08
C GLY A 84 -15.04 -2.46 -12.44
N ALA A 85 -13.85 -2.23 -11.88
CA ALA A 85 -13.07 -1.07 -12.25
C ALA A 85 -12.56 -1.19 -13.69
N ASP A 86 -12.94 -0.24 -14.52
CA ASP A 86 -12.42 0.02 -15.87
C ASP A 86 -11.43 1.18 -15.91
N THR A 87 -11.28 1.87 -14.78
CA THR A 87 -10.35 2.96 -14.53
C THR A 87 -9.71 2.79 -13.15
N PHE A 88 -8.73 3.62 -12.80
CA PHE A 88 -8.11 3.62 -11.47
C PHE A 88 -8.96 4.41 -10.47
N TRP A 89 -9.51 3.74 -9.45
CA TRP A 89 -10.34 4.37 -8.44
C TRP A 89 -9.51 5.11 -7.39
N GLU A 90 -10.05 6.21 -6.87
CA GLU A 90 -9.45 7.02 -5.81
C GLU A 90 -9.32 6.28 -4.48
N LEU A 91 -10.36 5.52 -4.15
CA LEU A 91 -10.50 4.78 -2.90
C LEU A 91 -11.05 3.40 -3.19
N TYR A 92 -10.47 2.41 -2.54
CA TYR A 92 -10.95 1.03 -2.63
C TYR A 92 -10.61 0.27 -1.35
N ASN A 93 -11.64 -0.19 -0.64
CA ASN A 93 -11.50 -1.11 0.46
C ASN A 93 -12.14 -2.46 0.08
N PRO A 94 -11.33 -3.52 -0.16
CA PRO A 94 -11.87 -4.83 -0.54
C PRO A 94 -12.77 -5.47 0.54
N TYR A 95 -12.68 -5.00 1.79
CA TYR A 95 -13.48 -5.50 2.91
C TYR A 95 -14.78 -4.73 3.11
N ASN A 96 -14.89 -3.52 2.55
CA ASN A 96 -16.08 -2.67 2.66
C ASN A 96 -16.15 -1.70 1.49
N ARG A 97 -16.81 -2.11 0.41
CA ARG A 97 -16.89 -1.35 -0.85
C ARG A 97 -17.63 -0.01 -0.72
N GLU A 98 -18.49 0.11 0.30
CA GLU A 98 -19.25 1.33 0.58
C GLU A 98 -18.47 2.32 1.45
N GLU A 99 -17.27 1.95 1.90
CA GLU A 99 -16.47 2.83 2.74
C GLU A 99 -16.01 4.06 1.98
N SER A 100 -16.30 5.23 2.54
CA SER A 100 -15.83 6.50 2.03
C SER A 100 -15.58 7.47 3.17
N PRO A 101 -14.41 8.11 3.24
CA PRO A 101 -14.13 9.16 4.20
C PRO A 101 -14.99 10.41 3.94
N TYR A 102 -15.64 10.49 2.78
CA TYR A 102 -16.51 11.59 2.39
C TYR A 102 -17.98 11.36 2.76
N GLY A 103 -18.29 10.27 3.46
CA GLY A 103 -19.65 9.93 3.92
C GLY A 103 -20.50 9.15 2.92
N SER A 104 -20.08 9.03 1.65
CA SER A 104 -20.78 8.24 0.63
C SER A 104 -19.81 7.81 -0.47
N SER A 105 -19.90 6.57 -0.91
CA SER A 105 -19.13 6.05 -2.05
C SER A 105 -19.46 6.77 -3.36
N MET A 106 -20.64 7.40 -3.46
CA MET A 106 -21.06 8.16 -4.64
C MET A 106 -20.20 9.40 -4.93
N VAL A 107 -19.47 9.92 -3.95
CA VAL A 107 -18.59 11.09 -4.12
C VAL A 107 -17.14 10.71 -4.35
N ASN A 108 -16.80 9.44 -4.33
CA ASN A 108 -15.45 8.96 -4.66
C ASN A 108 -15.18 9.19 -6.15
N SER A 109 -13.96 9.52 -6.50
CA SER A 109 -13.52 9.55 -7.89
C SER A 109 -13.24 8.12 -8.38
N TYR A 110 -13.87 7.75 -9.47
CA TYR A 110 -13.64 6.46 -10.14
C TYR A 110 -12.61 6.56 -11.28
N CYS A 111 -11.91 7.69 -11.40
CA CYS A 111 -10.77 7.89 -12.30
C CYS A 111 -9.76 8.83 -11.62
N HIS A 112 -8.80 8.25 -10.88
CA HIS A 112 -7.87 9.03 -10.08
C HIS A 112 -6.42 8.61 -10.32
N ALA A 113 -5.58 9.57 -10.71
CA ALA A 113 -4.20 9.35 -11.12
C ALA A 113 -3.30 8.73 -10.02
N TRP A 114 -3.55 9.01 -8.74
CA TRP A 114 -2.72 8.44 -7.67
C TRP A 114 -2.85 6.92 -7.51
N SER A 115 -3.81 6.31 -8.20
CA SER A 115 -4.00 4.86 -8.22
C SER A 115 -3.21 4.14 -9.32
N CYS A 116 -2.48 4.86 -10.18
CA CYS A 116 -1.69 4.31 -11.29
C CYS A 116 -0.41 3.56 -10.86
N THR A 117 -0.33 3.10 -9.64
CA THR A 117 0.79 2.38 -9.03
C THR A 117 1.30 1.21 -9.86
N PRO A 118 0.45 0.27 -10.35
CA PRO A 118 0.94 -0.88 -11.10
C PRO A 118 1.73 -0.47 -12.33
N THR A 119 1.28 0.52 -13.09
CA THR A 119 1.98 1.01 -14.27
C THR A 119 3.40 1.50 -13.95
N TYR A 120 3.55 2.24 -12.86
CA TYR A 120 4.85 2.76 -12.44
C TYR A 120 5.82 1.65 -12.03
N PHE A 121 5.40 0.77 -11.10
CA PHE A 121 6.29 -0.24 -10.55
C PHE A 121 6.60 -1.35 -11.54
N LEU A 122 5.60 -1.81 -12.34
CA LEU A 122 5.82 -2.83 -13.36
C LEU A 122 6.86 -2.36 -14.38
N ARG A 123 6.74 -1.13 -14.88
CA ARG A 123 7.72 -0.59 -15.81
C ARG A 123 9.12 -0.46 -15.21
N LYS A 124 9.20 -0.02 -13.96
CA LYS A 124 10.48 0.30 -13.32
C LYS A 124 11.24 -0.93 -12.85
N PHE A 125 10.57 -1.95 -12.35
CA PHE A 125 11.20 -3.04 -11.61
C PHE A 125 11.01 -4.43 -12.20
N TYR A 126 10.03 -4.61 -13.12
CA TYR A 126 9.69 -5.94 -13.64
C TYR A 126 9.79 -6.04 -15.16
N MET A 127 9.55 -4.97 -15.93
CA MET A 127 9.57 -5.00 -17.39
C MET A 127 10.90 -4.60 -18.01
N ASN A 128 11.81 -3.96 -17.25
CA ASN A 128 13.11 -3.50 -17.76
C ASN A 128 14.29 -4.38 -17.29
N ALA A 129 14.02 -5.52 -16.68
CA ALA A 129 15.06 -6.44 -16.17
C ALA A 129 15.94 -7.07 -17.29
N ASP A 130 15.50 -6.98 -18.55
CA ASP A 130 16.20 -7.60 -19.71
C ASP A 130 17.01 -6.59 -20.54
N LYS A 131 17.31 -5.42 -20.00
CA LYS A 131 18.03 -4.35 -20.72
C LYS A 131 19.36 -3.94 -20.08
N GLU A 132 20.00 -4.82 -19.32
CA GLU A 132 21.41 -4.67 -18.93
C GLU A 132 22.29 -5.71 -19.62
#